data_d7dacf154738af5be6e15e79ea833252
#
_entry.id   d7dacf154738af5be6e15e79ea833252
#
_cell.length_a   1.000
_cell.length_b   1.000
_cell.length_c   1.000
_cell.angle_alpha   90.00
_cell.angle_beta   90.00
_cell.angle_gamma   90.00
#
_symmetry.space_group_name_H-M   'P 1'
#
loop_
_entity.id
_entity.type
_entity.pdbx_description
1 polymer ?
#
loop_
_entity_poly.entity_id
_entity_poly.type
_entity_poly.pdbx_seq_one_letter_code
_entity_poly.pdbx_strand_id
1 'polypeptide(L)'
;RYKLMQGLNVLHPMGWDSFGMPAENAARENNLDPKEWTEKNILVMKKQLKKLGLSIDWNREISTCSKEYYKNQQLLFIDLYEKGLVYRKENYVNWDPVDETVLANEQVIDGKGWRSGAQVERKKLNQWFFKISKFSDELLEGLDNLINWPNKVISMQKNWIGKSFGCEIDFKIEGKFPVDKIKCYTTRPDTLFGISFLAVSVDHPISKYYLNEPDFIKFKDECSKTGTTEESIALGEKIGFKTDLFAINPLDNLQKVPVYFANFVLMDYGLGAVFGCPAHDQRDLDFAIKYNLSVTTVVKPKDMDDNFQVKNDAY
;
A
#
# COMPACT_ATOMS: atom_id res chain seq x y z
N ARG A 1 -5.49 9.66 40.19
CA ARG A 1 -5.74 9.71 41.63
C ARG A 1 -4.47 9.85 42.45
N TYR A 2 -3.51 8.94 42.32
CA TYR A 2 -2.27 8.96 43.08
C TYR A 2 -1.57 10.33 43.07
N LYS A 3 -1.38 10.93 41.90
CA LYS A 3 -0.77 12.24 41.73
C LYS A 3 -1.63 13.38 42.27
N LEU A 4 -2.95 13.31 42.16
CA LEU A 4 -3.86 14.26 42.82
C LEU A 4 -3.76 14.19 44.33
N MET A 5 -3.69 12.97 44.91
CA MET A 5 -3.49 12.79 46.35
C MET A 5 -2.14 13.36 46.87
N GLN A 6 -1.14 13.45 45.97
CA GLN A 6 0.15 14.11 46.29
C GLN A 6 0.08 15.64 46.12
N GLY A 7 -1.10 16.22 45.84
CA GLY A 7 -1.26 17.67 45.64
C GLY A 7 -0.80 18.20 44.30
N LEU A 8 -0.55 17.31 43.33
CA LEU A 8 -0.15 17.73 41.98
C LEU A 8 -1.38 18.10 41.14
N ASN A 9 -1.21 19.10 40.28
CA ASN A 9 -2.23 19.43 39.28
C ASN A 9 -2.13 18.42 38.11
N VAL A 10 -3.21 17.66 37.88
CA VAL A 10 -3.24 16.59 36.91
C VAL A 10 -4.22 16.93 35.78
N LEU A 11 -3.72 17.07 34.58
CA LEU A 11 -4.51 17.21 33.37
C LEU A 11 -4.94 15.81 32.89
N HIS A 12 -6.23 15.47 33.06
CA HIS A 12 -6.81 14.20 32.62
C HIS A 12 -8.18 14.45 31.97
N PRO A 13 -8.22 15.02 30.76
CA PRO A 13 -9.46 15.27 30.03
C PRO A 13 -10.07 13.99 29.47
N MET A 14 -11.33 14.07 29.04
CA MET A 14 -11.99 13.06 28.22
C MET A 14 -12.15 13.58 26.79
N GLY A 15 -11.70 12.79 25.80
CA GLY A 15 -11.94 13.02 24.39
C GLY A 15 -12.74 11.86 23.78
N TRP A 16 -13.80 12.21 23.08
CA TRP A 16 -14.61 11.26 22.30
C TRP A 16 -14.18 11.30 20.85
N ASP A 17 -13.66 10.20 20.35
CA ASP A 17 -13.42 10.02 18.92
C ASP A 17 -14.75 9.64 18.28
N SER A 18 -15.45 10.66 17.81
CA SER A 18 -16.89 10.62 17.53
C SER A 18 -17.24 10.79 16.06
N PHE A 19 -16.25 10.85 15.17
CA PHE A 19 -16.40 10.70 13.73
C PHE A 19 -16.10 9.27 13.30
N GLY A 20 -16.63 8.89 12.15
CA GLY A 20 -16.19 7.71 11.44
C GLY A 20 -17.31 6.72 11.11
N MET A 21 -16.98 5.83 10.20
CA MET A 21 -17.85 4.83 9.63
C MET A 21 -18.51 3.89 10.64
N PRO A 22 -17.85 3.45 11.73
CA PRO A 22 -18.52 2.57 12.69
C PRO A 22 -19.79 3.17 13.29
N ALA A 23 -19.77 4.45 13.64
CA ALA A 23 -20.93 5.15 14.16
C ALA A 23 -22.00 5.37 13.10
N GLU A 24 -21.61 5.79 11.89
CA GLU A 24 -22.51 6.01 10.75
C GLU A 24 -23.22 4.73 10.34
N ASN A 25 -22.50 3.64 10.28
CA ASN A 25 -23.04 2.35 9.90
C ASN A 25 -23.99 1.79 10.98
N ALA A 26 -23.62 1.88 12.26
CA ALA A 26 -24.50 1.46 13.34
C ALA A 26 -25.79 2.30 13.39
N ALA A 27 -25.69 3.60 13.11
CA ALA A 27 -26.86 4.46 12.99
C ALA A 27 -27.77 4.03 11.83
N ARG A 28 -27.18 3.74 10.66
CA ARG A 28 -27.92 3.24 9.48
C ARG A 28 -28.64 1.93 9.77
N GLU A 29 -27.97 0.96 10.40
CA GLU A 29 -28.53 -0.35 10.78
C GLU A 29 -29.71 -0.20 11.77
N ASN A 30 -29.68 0.85 12.60
CA ASN A 30 -30.73 1.12 13.58
C ASN A 30 -31.76 2.15 13.10
N ASN A 31 -31.67 2.61 11.83
CA ASN A 31 -32.51 3.67 11.25
C ASN A 31 -32.52 4.95 12.10
N LEU A 32 -31.35 5.37 12.58
CA LEU A 32 -31.15 6.56 13.39
C LEU A 32 -30.20 7.54 12.67
N ASP A 33 -30.30 8.82 13.06
CA ASP A 33 -29.29 9.81 12.65
C ASP A 33 -27.94 9.52 13.31
N PRO A 34 -26.81 9.57 12.59
CA PRO A 34 -25.48 9.31 13.15
C PRO A 34 -25.13 10.22 14.34
N LYS A 35 -25.58 11.47 14.34
CA LYS A 35 -25.36 12.41 15.43
C LYS A 35 -26.11 11.96 16.67
N GLU A 36 -27.41 11.65 16.57
CA GLU A 36 -28.22 11.18 17.70
C GLU A 36 -27.69 9.89 18.27
N TRP A 37 -27.29 8.94 17.43
CA TRP A 37 -26.67 7.68 17.85
C TRP A 37 -25.39 7.94 18.65
N THR A 38 -24.50 8.78 18.13
CA THR A 38 -23.21 9.11 18.76
C THR A 38 -23.40 9.82 20.09
N GLU A 39 -24.24 10.84 20.15
CA GLU A 39 -24.53 11.60 21.38
C GLU A 39 -25.11 10.70 22.47
N LYS A 40 -26.06 9.82 22.10
CA LYS A 40 -26.64 8.84 23.03
C LYS A 40 -25.59 7.89 23.60
N ASN A 41 -24.70 7.38 22.78
CA ASN A 41 -23.62 6.47 23.19
C ASN A 41 -22.62 7.19 24.10
N ILE A 42 -22.24 8.41 23.81
CA ILE A 42 -21.39 9.23 24.67
C ILE A 42 -21.99 9.38 26.05
N LEU A 43 -23.30 9.70 26.14
CA LEU A 43 -23.98 9.81 27.43
C LEU A 43 -23.97 8.50 28.23
N VAL A 44 -24.15 7.36 27.57
CA VAL A 44 -24.11 6.03 28.23
C VAL A 44 -22.70 5.75 28.73
N MET A 45 -21.69 5.88 27.89
CA MET A 45 -20.28 5.64 28.25
C MET A 45 -19.83 6.58 29.38
N LYS A 46 -20.21 7.86 29.33
CA LYS A 46 -19.93 8.82 30.39
C LYS A 46 -20.48 8.39 31.74
N LYS A 47 -21.73 7.87 31.79
CA LYS A 47 -22.32 7.34 33.01
C LYS A 47 -21.55 6.10 33.52
N GLN A 48 -21.13 5.22 32.63
CA GLN A 48 -20.35 4.04 32.98
C GLN A 48 -18.97 4.41 33.55
N LEU A 49 -18.25 5.32 32.89
CA LEU A 49 -16.93 5.80 33.34
C LEU A 49 -17.01 6.51 34.72
N LYS A 50 -18.08 7.29 34.96
CA LYS A 50 -18.30 7.90 36.28
C LYS A 50 -18.54 6.84 37.37
N LYS A 51 -19.24 5.73 37.06
CA LYS A 51 -19.44 4.63 38.00
C LYS A 51 -18.14 3.91 38.36
N LEU A 52 -17.17 3.84 37.42
CA LEU A 52 -15.84 3.29 37.67
C LEU A 52 -15.01 4.20 38.61
N GLY A 53 -15.45 5.41 38.88
CA GLY A 53 -14.78 6.33 39.77
C GLY A 53 -13.45 6.83 39.24
N LEU A 54 -13.28 6.96 37.94
CA LEU A 54 -12.09 7.54 37.32
C LEU A 54 -12.00 9.03 37.62
N SER A 55 -10.76 9.52 37.83
CA SER A 55 -10.50 10.93 38.12
C SER A 55 -10.33 11.74 36.83
N ILE A 56 -11.37 11.75 36.01
CA ILE A 56 -11.42 12.49 34.75
C ILE A 56 -11.90 13.91 35.03
N ASP A 57 -11.25 14.89 34.41
CA ASP A 57 -11.71 16.30 34.42
C ASP A 57 -12.80 16.47 33.35
N TRP A 58 -14.02 16.28 33.78
CA TRP A 58 -15.21 16.38 32.92
C TRP A 58 -15.48 17.81 32.42
N ASN A 59 -14.84 18.84 32.99
CA ASN A 59 -14.96 20.22 32.52
C ASN A 59 -14.11 20.44 31.24
N ARG A 60 -13.18 19.53 30.97
CA ARG A 60 -12.33 19.53 29.77
C ARG A 60 -12.72 18.41 28.78
N GLU A 61 -13.98 18.04 28.79
CA GLU A 61 -14.53 17.07 27.85
C GLU A 61 -14.60 17.68 26.43
N ILE A 62 -14.12 16.94 25.47
CA ILE A 62 -14.15 17.33 24.04
C ILE A 62 -14.73 16.21 23.19
N SER A 63 -15.23 16.56 22.01
CA SER A 63 -15.72 15.62 21.00
C SER A 63 -15.16 16.00 19.64
N THR A 64 -14.56 15.06 18.94
CA THR A 64 -13.90 15.31 17.64
C THR A 64 -14.89 15.72 16.55
N CYS A 65 -16.18 15.36 16.68
CA CYS A 65 -17.24 15.78 15.77
C CYS A 65 -17.86 17.15 16.10
N SER A 66 -17.42 17.81 17.19
CA SER A 66 -17.91 19.15 17.50
C SER A 66 -17.28 20.20 16.57
N LYS A 67 -18.07 21.23 16.24
CA LYS A 67 -17.60 22.33 15.37
C LYS A 67 -16.39 23.06 15.96
N GLU A 68 -16.38 23.23 17.26
CA GLU A 68 -15.30 23.87 18.00
C GLU A 68 -13.99 23.10 17.86
N TYR A 69 -14.08 21.77 17.79
CA TYR A 69 -12.90 20.91 17.63
C TYR A 69 -12.43 20.83 16.17
N TYR A 70 -13.29 20.40 15.24
CA TYR A 70 -12.84 20.17 13.86
C TYR A 70 -12.51 21.47 13.10
N LYS A 71 -12.99 22.63 13.56
CA LYS A 71 -12.54 23.92 13.03
C LYS A 71 -11.02 24.05 13.09
N ASN A 72 -10.41 23.63 14.21
CA ASN A 72 -8.95 23.69 14.37
C ASN A 72 -8.23 22.71 13.45
N GLN A 73 -8.81 21.53 13.22
CA GLN A 73 -8.27 20.58 12.24
C GLN A 73 -8.34 21.13 10.81
N GLN A 74 -9.43 21.79 10.47
CA GLN A 74 -9.58 22.44 9.15
C GLN A 74 -8.59 23.59 8.96
N LEU A 75 -8.34 24.40 9.99
CA LEU A 75 -7.30 25.44 9.96
C LEU A 75 -5.91 24.85 9.78
N LEU A 76 -5.58 23.77 10.51
CA LEU A 76 -4.32 23.07 10.34
C LEU A 76 -4.17 22.51 8.92
N PHE A 77 -5.24 21.94 8.35
CA PHE A 77 -5.22 21.43 6.98
C PHE A 77 -4.92 22.55 5.97
N ILE A 78 -5.55 23.72 6.14
CA ILE A 78 -5.33 24.90 5.28
C ILE A 78 -3.87 25.37 5.39
N ASP A 79 -3.34 25.46 6.60
CA ASP A 79 -1.93 25.84 6.84
C ASP A 79 -0.96 24.87 6.16
N LEU A 80 -1.21 23.56 6.25
CA LEU A 80 -0.42 22.54 5.56
C LEU A 80 -0.56 22.62 4.04
N TYR A 81 -1.73 22.95 3.53
CA TYR A 81 -1.98 23.16 2.10
C TYR A 81 -1.22 24.38 1.59
N GLU A 82 -1.28 25.52 2.29
CA GLU A 82 -0.56 26.75 1.94
C GLU A 82 0.96 26.55 1.97
N LYS A 83 1.47 25.70 2.86
CA LYS A 83 2.89 25.28 2.90
C LYS A 83 3.26 24.26 1.82
N GLY A 84 2.31 23.88 0.95
CA GLY A 84 2.55 22.94 -0.13
C GLY A 84 2.82 21.49 0.33
N LEU A 85 2.40 21.15 1.55
CA LEU A 85 2.53 19.82 2.13
C LEU A 85 1.35 18.91 1.83
N VAL A 86 0.29 19.46 1.25
CA VAL A 86 -0.92 18.74 0.83
C VAL A 86 -1.16 18.95 -0.66
N TYR A 87 -1.58 17.91 -1.37
CA TYR A 87 -1.89 17.97 -2.79
C TYR A 87 -3.04 17.03 -3.14
N ARG A 88 -3.64 17.22 -4.31
CA ARG A 88 -4.66 16.31 -4.86
C ARG A 88 -4.09 15.54 -6.04
N LYS A 89 -4.39 14.27 -6.11
CA LYS A 89 -4.16 13.44 -7.31
C LYS A 89 -5.24 12.37 -7.42
N GLU A 90 -5.45 11.90 -8.64
CA GLU A 90 -6.21 10.68 -8.86
C GLU A 90 -5.38 9.47 -8.45
N ASN A 91 -5.98 8.59 -7.67
CA ASN A 91 -5.37 7.32 -7.29
C ASN A 91 -6.42 6.22 -7.26
N TYR A 92 -5.97 4.98 -7.43
CA TYR A 92 -6.83 3.83 -7.20
C TYR A 92 -7.05 3.62 -5.71
N VAL A 93 -8.30 3.34 -5.36
CA VAL A 93 -8.74 3.05 -4.00
C VAL A 93 -9.53 1.74 -4.00
N ASN A 94 -9.55 1.07 -2.86
CA ASN A 94 -10.45 -0.04 -2.63
C ASN A 94 -11.84 0.52 -2.36
N TRP A 95 -12.78 0.24 -3.25
CA TRP A 95 -14.16 0.70 -3.16
C TRP A 95 -15.08 -0.44 -2.76
N ASP A 96 -15.85 -0.23 -1.71
CA ASP A 96 -16.93 -1.13 -1.32
C ASP A 96 -18.23 -0.64 -1.97
N PRO A 97 -18.82 -1.43 -2.90
CA PRO A 97 -20.02 -0.99 -3.61
C PRO A 97 -21.29 -1.07 -2.77
N VAL A 98 -21.29 -1.82 -1.64
CA VAL A 98 -22.43 -1.95 -0.72
C VAL A 98 -22.41 -0.87 0.34
N ASP A 99 -21.25 -0.61 0.95
CA ASP A 99 -21.09 0.45 1.94
C ASP A 99 -20.84 1.82 1.27
N GLU A 100 -20.68 1.86 -0.07
CA GLU A 100 -20.43 3.06 -0.88
C GLU A 100 -19.27 3.90 -0.33
N THR A 101 -18.18 3.24 0.04
CA THR A 101 -17.05 3.88 0.72
C THR A 101 -15.70 3.35 0.27
N VAL A 102 -14.66 4.14 0.55
CA VAL A 102 -13.27 3.74 0.37
C VAL A 102 -12.80 2.95 1.59
N LEU A 103 -12.18 1.81 1.35
CA LEU A 103 -11.59 0.96 2.37
C LEU A 103 -10.07 1.11 2.41
N ALA A 104 -9.50 1.18 3.61
CA ALA A 104 -8.07 0.99 3.82
C ALA A 104 -7.67 -0.47 3.48
N ASN A 105 -6.39 -0.70 3.22
CA ASN A 105 -5.93 -2.05 2.84
C ASN A 105 -6.25 -3.09 3.93
N GLU A 106 -6.13 -2.72 5.20
CA GLU A 106 -6.42 -3.56 6.35
C GLU A 106 -7.90 -3.92 6.50
N GLN A 107 -8.77 -3.21 5.78
CA GLN A 107 -10.22 -3.43 5.76
C GLN A 107 -10.67 -4.32 4.58
N VAL A 108 -9.71 -4.81 3.79
CA VAL A 108 -9.96 -5.76 2.70
C VAL A 108 -9.43 -7.12 3.10
N ILE A 109 -10.33 -8.09 3.26
CA ILE A 109 -10.00 -9.47 3.65
C ILE A 109 -10.43 -10.39 2.51
N ASP A 110 -9.50 -11.14 1.94
CA ASP A 110 -9.74 -12.06 0.82
C ASP A 110 -10.47 -11.37 -0.38
N GLY A 111 -10.08 -10.12 -0.67
CA GLY A 111 -10.67 -9.31 -1.74
C GLY A 111 -12.07 -8.77 -1.44
N LYS A 112 -12.55 -8.93 -0.21
CA LYS A 112 -13.87 -8.49 0.23
C LYS A 112 -13.77 -7.41 1.30
N GLY A 113 -14.75 -6.52 1.32
CA GLY A 113 -14.91 -5.57 2.42
C GLY A 113 -15.11 -6.31 3.74
N TRP A 114 -14.29 -5.99 4.74
CA TRP A 114 -14.26 -6.67 6.05
C TRP A 114 -15.60 -6.69 6.77
N ARG A 115 -16.48 -5.78 6.40
CA ARG A 115 -17.77 -5.56 7.01
C ARG A 115 -18.94 -5.99 6.13
N SER A 116 -19.02 -5.46 4.90
CA SER A 116 -20.10 -5.77 3.96
C SER A 116 -20.03 -7.19 3.42
N GLY A 117 -18.83 -7.77 3.38
CA GLY A 117 -18.55 -9.02 2.68
C GLY A 117 -18.64 -8.90 1.15
N ALA A 118 -18.89 -7.70 0.63
CA ALA A 118 -18.94 -7.43 -0.80
C ALA A 118 -17.57 -7.52 -1.44
N GLN A 119 -17.52 -7.95 -2.70
CA GLN A 119 -16.30 -7.90 -3.49
C GLN A 119 -15.86 -6.45 -3.67
N VAL A 120 -14.62 -6.16 -3.27
CA VAL A 120 -14.05 -4.82 -3.39
C VAL A 120 -13.71 -4.53 -4.84
N GLU A 121 -14.01 -3.33 -5.28
CA GLU A 121 -13.70 -2.82 -6.62
C GLU A 121 -12.52 -1.84 -6.56
N ARG A 122 -11.66 -1.86 -7.58
CA ARG A 122 -10.66 -0.80 -7.77
C ARG A 122 -11.30 0.39 -8.47
N LYS A 123 -11.43 1.50 -7.75
CA LYS A 123 -12.03 2.73 -8.29
C LYS A 123 -11.01 3.86 -8.30
N LYS A 124 -10.97 4.60 -9.39
CA LYS A 124 -10.09 5.77 -9.52
C LYS A 124 -10.80 6.99 -8.98
N LEU A 125 -10.28 7.56 -7.90
CA LEU A 125 -10.85 8.74 -7.25
C LEU A 125 -9.80 9.82 -7.06
N ASN A 126 -10.24 11.07 -7.12
CA ASN A 126 -9.40 12.23 -6.83
C ASN A 126 -9.37 12.45 -5.31
N GLN A 127 -8.20 12.21 -4.71
CA GLN A 127 -7.99 12.19 -3.27
C GLN A 127 -6.97 13.23 -2.81
N TRP A 128 -7.04 13.62 -1.55
CA TRP A 128 -6.05 14.44 -0.89
C TRP A 128 -4.91 13.56 -0.34
N PHE A 129 -3.69 14.04 -0.51
CA PHE A 129 -2.48 13.37 -0.04
C PHE A 129 -1.58 14.33 0.73
N PHE A 130 -1.00 13.85 1.83
CA PHE A 130 0.09 14.53 2.51
C PHE A 130 1.43 14.09 1.91
N LYS A 131 2.36 15.01 1.73
CA LYS A 131 3.73 14.72 1.25
C LYS A 131 4.60 14.13 2.35
N ILE A 132 4.14 13.08 3.01
CA ILE A 132 4.81 12.50 4.19
C ILE A 132 6.20 11.95 3.85
N SER A 133 6.36 11.36 2.66
CA SER A 133 7.63 10.80 2.19
C SER A 133 8.74 11.85 2.03
N LYS A 134 8.39 13.13 1.92
CA LYS A 134 9.37 14.24 1.92
C LYS A 134 10.22 14.29 3.20
N PHE A 135 9.68 13.78 4.30
CA PHE A 135 10.30 13.80 5.63
C PHE A 135 10.97 12.47 6.00
N SER A 136 11.01 11.48 5.11
CA SER A 136 11.50 10.13 5.44
C SER A 136 12.94 10.12 5.92
N ASP A 137 13.84 10.86 5.28
CA ASP A 137 15.24 10.94 5.69
C ASP A 137 15.40 11.66 7.04
N GLU A 138 14.73 12.80 7.21
CA GLU A 138 14.75 13.55 8.48
C GLU A 138 14.18 12.74 9.65
N LEU A 139 13.09 11.98 9.41
CA LEU A 139 12.52 11.09 10.40
C LEU A 139 13.48 9.95 10.76
N LEU A 140 14.16 9.37 9.79
CA LEU A 140 15.13 8.30 10.02
C LEU A 140 16.34 8.78 10.83
N GLU A 141 16.92 9.93 10.45
CA GLU A 141 18.03 10.55 11.17
C GLU A 141 17.62 11.01 12.58
N GLY A 142 16.39 11.51 12.73
CA GLY A 142 15.83 11.94 14.01
C GLY A 142 15.75 10.82 15.06
N LEU A 143 15.65 9.55 14.64
CA LEU A 143 15.62 8.41 15.56
C LEU A 143 16.90 8.28 16.39
N ASP A 144 18.03 8.71 15.86
CA ASP A 144 19.32 8.63 16.57
C ASP A 144 19.39 9.62 17.76
N ASN A 145 18.51 10.63 17.77
CA ASN A 145 18.41 11.60 18.88
C ASN A 145 17.44 11.15 19.98
N LEU A 146 16.71 10.06 19.79
CA LEU A 146 15.70 9.55 20.73
C LEU A 146 16.33 8.62 21.78
N ILE A 147 17.33 9.10 22.51
CA ILE A 147 18.16 8.34 23.45
C ILE A 147 17.38 7.65 24.59
N ASN A 148 16.19 8.16 24.92
CA ASN A 148 15.32 7.62 25.97
C ASN A 148 14.26 6.65 25.46
N TRP A 149 14.23 6.38 24.16
CA TRP A 149 13.28 5.44 23.58
C TRP A 149 13.78 4.00 23.67
N PRO A 150 12.89 3.01 23.87
CA PRO A 150 13.29 1.60 23.85
C PRO A 150 13.89 1.22 22.49
N ASN A 151 15.01 0.51 22.50
CA ASN A 151 15.69 0.07 21.27
C ASN A 151 14.78 -0.70 20.32
N LYS A 152 13.85 -1.52 20.86
CA LYS A 152 12.87 -2.25 20.07
C LYS A 152 12.00 -1.30 19.23
N VAL A 153 11.56 -0.18 19.82
CA VAL A 153 10.71 0.80 19.13
C VAL A 153 11.52 1.53 18.05
N ILE A 154 12.76 1.93 18.34
CA ILE A 154 13.65 2.55 17.35
C ILE A 154 13.87 1.61 16.17
N SER A 155 14.15 0.33 16.41
CA SER A 155 14.34 -0.67 15.34
C SER A 155 13.07 -0.87 14.51
N MET A 156 11.90 -0.91 15.16
CA MET A 156 10.61 -1.01 14.44
C MET A 156 10.37 0.22 13.54
N GLN A 157 10.69 1.43 14.01
CA GLN A 157 10.54 2.65 13.21
C GLN A 157 11.54 2.68 12.04
N LYS A 158 12.81 2.31 12.26
CA LYS A 158 13.81 2.19 11.19
C LYS A 158 13.36 1.20 10.10
N ASN A 159 12.89 0.04 10.51
CA ASN A 159 12.40 -0.99 9.58
C ASN A 159 11.13 -0.54 8.83
N TRP A 160 10.24 0.20 9.49
CA TRP A 160 9.03 0.74 8.86
C TRP A 160 9.36 1.81 7.80
N ILE A 161 10.29 2.72 8.09
CA ILE A 161 10.75 3.72 7.11
C ILE A 161 11.46 3.01 5.95
N GLY A 162 12.25 1.98 6.22
CA GLY A 162 12.75 1.03 5.24
C GLY A 162 13.59 1.68 4.14
N LYS A 163 14.54 2.57 4.49
CA LYS A 163 15.41 3.21 3.49
C LYS A 163 16.17 2.14 2.71
N SER A 164 15.97 2.13 1.40
CA SER A 164 16.65 1.23 0.47
C SER A 164 17.33 2.01 -0.65
N PHE A 165 18.32 1.38 -1.28
CA PHE A 165 19.01 1.92 -2.43
C PHE A 165 18.72 1.02 -3.63
N GLY A 166 18.54 1.62 -4.78
CA GLY A 166 18.32 0.89 -6.01
C GLY A 166 18.69 1.73 -7.22
N CYS A 167 18.46 1.18 -8.39
CA CYS A 167 18.70 1.88 -9.64
C CYS A 167 17.52 1.75 -10.60
N GLU A 168 17.41 2.69 -11.49
CA GLU A 168 16.50 2.64 -12.63
C GLU A 168 17.22 1.99 -13.82
N ILE A 169 16.51 1.11 -14.50
CA ILE A 169 17.04 0.39 -15.67
C ILE A 169 16.07 0.61 -16.83
N ASP A 170 16.59 1.06 -17.96
CA ASP A 170 15.83 1.22 -19.19
C ASP A 170 15.96 -0.04 -20.06
N PHE A 171 14.85 -0.69 -20.35
CA PHE A 171 14.74 -1.81 -21.28
C PHE A 171 14.22 -1.31 -22.62
N LYS A 172 15.05 -1.36 -23.65
CA LYS A 172 14.61 -1.02 -25.02
C LYS A 172 13.63 -2.07 -25.53
N ILE A 173 12.57 -1.61 -26.18
CA ILE A 173 11.60 -2.48 -26.85
C ILE A 173 12.06 -2.76 -28.27
N GLU A 174 12.01 -4.04 -28.67
CA GLU A 174 12.37 -4.43 -30.01
C GLU A 174 11.32 -3.96 -31.04
N GLY A 175 11.79 -3.56 -32.20
CA GLY A 175 10.93 -3.24 -33.33
C GLY A 175 10.39 -1.80 -33.31
N LYS A 176 9.33 -1.58 -34.09
CA LYS A 176 8.65 -0.26 -34.18
C LYS A 176 7.38 -0.30 -33.31
N PHE A 177 7.52 0.12 -32.08
CA PHE A 177 6.40 0.31 -31.15
C PHE A 177 6.34 1.77 -30.73
N PRO A 178 5.18 2.37 -30.41
CA PRO A 178 5.06 3.78 -30.02
C PRO A 178 5.82 4.17 -28.76
N VAL A 179 6.28 3.18 -27.98
CA VAL A 179 7.16 3.34 -26.81
C VAL A 179 8.46 2.62 -27.10
N ASP A 180 9.57 3.32 -27.04
CA ASP A 180 10.90 2.81 -27.36
C ASP A 180 11.57 2.07 -26.19
N LYS A 181 11.13 2.34 -24.97
CA LYS A 181 11.68 1.73 -23.76
C LYS A 181 10.66 1.62 -22.62
N ILE A 182 10.87 0.65 -21.74
CA ILE A 182 10.20 0.49 -20.46
C ILE A 182 11.23 0.65 -19.36
N LYS A 183 10.91 1.49 -18.38
CA LYS A 183 11.79 1.76 -17.24
C LYS A 183 11.35 0.93 -16.05
N CYS A 184 12.29 0.23 -15.41
CA CYS A 184 12.11 -0.49 -14.16
C CYS A 184 12.96 0.13 -13.06
N TYR A 185 12.49 0.04 -11.82
CA TYR A 185 13.31 0.29 -10.63
C TYR A 185 13.58 -1.03 -9.91
N THR A 186 14.81 -1.22 -9.44
CA THR A 186 15.18 -2.41 -8.67
C THR A 186 16.13 -2.08 -7.52
N THR A 187 16.01 -2.81 -6.42
CA THR A 187 16.99 -2.83 -5.32
C THR A 187 18.01 -3.96 -5.46
N ARG A 188 17.81 -4.85 -6.46
CA ARG A 188 18.65 -6.02 -6.73
C ARG A 188 19.18 -6.02 -8.17
N PRO A 189 19.96 -5.01 -8.57
CA PRO A 189 20.53 -4.97 -9.93
C PRO A 189 21.48 -6.13 -10.23
N ASP A 190 22.04 -6.77 -9.20
CA ASP A 190 22.88 -7.96 -9.28
C ASP A 190 22.16 -9.15 -9.92
N THR A 191 20.84 -9.24 -9.81
CA THR A 191 20.05 -10.34 -10.37
C THR A 191 19.70 -10.17 -11.85
N LEU A 192 19.99 -9.02 -12.45
CA LEU A 192 19.68 -8.73 -13.86
C LEU A 192 20.28 -9.73 -14.85
N PHE A 193 21.41 -10.34 -14.51
CA PHE A 193 22.02 -11.40 -15.33
C PHE A 193 21.13 -12.65 -15.46
N GLY A 194 20.17 -12.85 -14.56
CA GLY A 194 19.20 -13.94 -14.57
C GLY A 194 17.82 -13.56 -15.08
N ILE A 195 17.70 -12.43 -15.78
CA ILE A 195 16.40 -11.97 -16.31
C ILE A 195 15.77 -13.01 -17.25
N SER A 196 14.49 -13.25 -17.07
CA SER A 196 13.70 -14.20 -17.85
C SER A 196 12.53 -13.55 -18.58
N PHE A 197 11.96 -12.51 -18.02
CA PHE A 197 10.85 -11.74 -18.59
C PHE A 197 10.83 -10.32 -18.05
N LEU A 198 10.06 -9.46 -18.70
CA LEU A 198 9.70 -8.14 -18.21
C LEU A 198 8.21 -8.14 -17.90
N ALA A 199 7.81 -7.79 -16.68
CA ALA A 199 6.43 -7.67 -16.29
C ALA A 199 6.03 -6.21 -16.09
N VAL A 200 4.85 -5.85 -16.57
CA VAL A 200 4.28 -4.50 -16.44
C VAL A 200 2.88 -4.55 -15.82
N SER A 201 2.54 -3.51 -15.11
CA SER A 201 1.20 -3.34 -14.55
C SER A 201 0.15 -3.22 -15.66
N VAL A 202 -1.04 -3.76 -15.46
CA VAL A 202 -2.20 -3.54 -16.34
C VAL A 202 -2.60 -2.06 -16.46
N ASP A 203 -2.14 -1.22 -15.55
CA ASP A 203 -2.36 0.23 -15.54
C ASP A 203 -1.16 1.02 -16.08
N HIS A 204 -0.08 0.34 -16.51
CA HIS A 204 1.06 0.99 -17.14
C HIS A 204 0.64 1.70 -18.44
N PRO A 205 1.22 2.85 -18.81
CA PRO A 205 0.83 3.61 -20.01
C PRO A 205 0.82 2.81 -21.33
N ILE A 206 1.59 1.73 -21.44
CA ILE A 206 1.57 0.86 -22.63
C ILE A 206 0.27 0.09 -22.77
N SER A 207 -0.51 -0.12 -21.70
CA SER A 207 -1.78 -0.84 -21.76
C SER A 207 -2.79 -0.23 -22.72
N LYS A 208 -2.68 1.09 -22.98
CA LYS A 208 -3.55 1.79 -23.93
C LYS A 208 -3.52 1.21 -25.35
N TYR A 209 -2.41 0.56 -25.73
CA TYR A 209 -2.24 -0.04 -27.05
C TYR A 209 -2.93 -1.41 -27.16
N TYR A 210 -3.32 -2.02 -26.04
CA TYR A 210 -3.98 -3.33 -25.94
C TYR A 210 -5.47 -3.24 -25.58
N LEU A 211 -6.02 -2.03 -25.40
CA LEU A 211 -7.44 -1.83 -25.02
C LEU A 211 -8.47 -2.29 -26.08
N ASN A 212 -8.02 -2.60 -27.29
CA ASN A 212 -8.88 -3.15 -28.35
C ASN A 212 -8.80 -4.68 -28.41
N GLU A 213 -7.96 -5.33 -27.61
CA GLU A 213 -7.83 -6.79 -27.58
C GLU A 213 -8.78 -7.39 -26.55
N PRO A 214 -9.75 -8.22 -26.98
CA PRO A 214 -10.77 -8.77 -26.05
C PRO A 214 -10.17 -9.58 -24.91
N ASP A 215 -9.08 -10.31 -25.15
CA ASP A 215 -8.43 -11.14 -24.13
C ASP A 215 -7.66 -10.29 -23.12
N PHE A 216 -7.07 -9.18 -23.56
CA PHE A 216 -6.46 -8.22 -22.63
C PHE A 216 -7.51 -7.53 -21.75
N ILE A 217 -8.67 -7.17 -22.31
CA ILE A 217 -9.76 -6.55 -21.53
C ILE A 217 -10.25 -7.51 -20.45
N LYS A 218 -10.45 -8.80 -20.77
CA LYS A 218 -10.82 -9.83 -19.80
C LYS A 218 -9.77 -9.99 -18.71
N PHE A 219 -8.49 -10.05 -19.10
CA PHE A 219 -7.37 -10.13 -18.15
C PHE A 219 -7.30 -8.92 -17.23
N LYS A 220 -7.50 -7.72 -17.76
CA LYS A 220 -7.53 -6.48 -16.97
C LYS A 220 -8.69 -6.47 -15.97
N ASP A 221 -9.87 -6.95 -16.36
CA ASP A 221 -11.02 -7.11 -15.46
C ASP A 221 -10.74 -8.14 -14.37
N GLU A 222 -10.08 -9.26 -14.69
CA GLU A 222 -9.64 -10.25 -13.71
C GLU A 222 -8.65 -9.65 -12.71
N CYS A 223 -7.65 -8.89 -13.18
CA CYS A 223 -6.70 -8.18 -12.33
C CYS A 223 -7.37 -7.16 -11.39
N SER A 224 -8.49 -6.55 -11.82
CA SER A 224 -9.23 -5.60 -10.97
C SER A 224 -9.89 -6.24 -9.76
N LYS A 225 -10.12 -7.55 -9.80
CA LYS A 225 -10.73 -8.36 -8.74
C LYS A 225 -9.69 -8.97 -7.80
N THR A 226 -8.42 -8.95 -8.17
CA THR A 226 -7.33 -9.35 -7.27
C THR A 226 -7.03 -8.22 -6.28
N GLY A 227 -6.73 -8.58 -5.02
CA GLY A 227 -6.46 -7.58 -3.99
C GLY A 227 -5.31 -6.63 -4.33
N THR A 228 -5.34 -5.45 -3.76
CA THR A 228 -4.36 -4.38 -4.00
C THR A 228 -3.21 -4.35 -2.99
N THR A 229 -3.24 -5.23 -1.98
CA THR A 229 -2.20 -5.31 -0.94
C THR A 229 -1.06 -6.23 -1.39
N GLU A 230 0.17 -5.94 -0.96
CA GLU A 230 1.32 -6.82 -1.22
C GLU A 230 1.07 -8.23 -0.68
N GLU A 231 0.39 -8.38 0.45
CA GLU A 231 0.06 -9.65 1.06
C GLU A 231 -0.93 -10.46 0.21
N SER A 232 -2.01 -9.84 -0.27
CA SER A 232 -2.98 -10.50 -1.16
C SER A 232 -2.36 -10.88 -2.50
N ILE A 233 -1.44 -10.05 -3.01
CA ILE A 233 -0.66 -10.32 -4.22
C ILE A 233 0.32 -11.46 -3.97
N ALA A 234 0.96 -11.53 -2.80
CA ALA A 234 1.91 -12.60 -2.47
C ALA A 234 1.23 -13.97 -2.39
N LEU A 235 0.02 -14.04 -1.83
CA LEU A 235 -0.75 -15.28 -1.66
C LEU A 235 -1.55 -15.68 -2.90
N GLY A 236 -1.91 -14.72 -3.77
CA GLY A 236 -2.71 -14.96 -4.96
C GLY A 236 -1.96 -15.71 -6.08
N GLU A 237 -2.71 -16.39 -6.93
CA GLU A 237 -2.16 -16.99 -8.15
C GLU A 237 -1.55 -15.93 -9.06
N LYS A 238 -0.34 -16.18 -9.58
CA LYS A 238 0.36 -15.29 -10.50
C LYS A 238 -0.16 -15.51 -11.91
N ILE A 239 -0.86 -14.52 -12.44
CA ILE A 239 -1.40 -14.54 -13.80
C ILE A 239 -0.83 -13.41 -14.64
N GLY A 240 -0.72 -13.66 -15.95
CA GLY A 240 -0.16 -12.69 -16.88
C GLY A 240 -0.75 -12.83 -18.28
N PHE A 241 -0.79 -11.71 -18.97
CA PHE A 241 -1.13 -11.62 -20.39
C PHE A 241 0.16 -11.38 -21.18
N LYS A 242 0.52 -12.34 -22.05
CA LYS A 242 1.70 -12.23 -22.91
C LYS A 242 1.44 -11.23 -24.03
N THR A 243 2.30 -10.23 -24.15
CA THR A 243 2.26 -9.29 -25.28
C THR A 243 3.04 -9.84 -26.48
N ASP A 244 2.97 -9.14 -27.59
CA ASP A 244 3.81 -9.35 -28.77
C ASP A 244 5.18 -8.66 -28.65
N LEU A 245 5.44 -7.96 -27.55
CA LEU A 245 6.66 -7.19 -27.34
C LEU A 245 7.79 -8.05 -26.75
N PHE A 246 9.01 -7.69 -27.16
CA PHE A 246 10.24 -8.16 -26.54
C PHE A 246 11.07 -6.98 -26.03
N ALA A 247 11.60 -7.13 -24.84
CA ALA A 247 12.54 -6.21 -24.25
C ALA A 247 13.97 -6.70 -24.42
N ILE A 248 14.91 -5.81 -24.72
CA ILE A 248 16.32 -6.11 -24.92
C ILE A 248 17.02 -5.98 -23.57
N ASN A 249 17.76 -7.04 -23.16
CA ASN A 249 18.57 -6.98 -21.95
C ASN A 249 19.65 -5.89 -22.10
N PRO A 250 19.71 -4.90 -21.19
CA PRO A 250 20.70 -3.83 -21.28
C PRO A 250 22.17 -4.29 -21.10
N LEU A 251 22.39 -5.48 -20.51
CA LEU A 251 23.71 -6.07 -20.33
C LEU A 251 24.14 -6.94 -21.51
N ASP A 252 23.17 -7.48 -22.26
CA ASP A 252 23.41 -8.30 -23.46
C ASP A 252 22.38 -7.95 -24.53
N ASN A 253 22.76 -7.17 -25.48
CA ASN A 253 21.91 -6.73 -26.58
C ASN A 253 21.39 -7.87 -27.50
N LEU A 254 21.94 -9.07 -27.37
CA LEU A 254 21.48 -10.25 -28.11
C LEU A 254 20.36 -10.99 -27.37
N GLN A 255 20.30 -10.84 -26.06
CA GLN A 255 19.27 -11.48 -25.24
C GLN A 255 17.98 -10.63 -25.26
N LYS A 256 16.89 -11.26 -25.70
CA LYS A 256 15.54 -10.68 -25.71
C LYS A 256 14.67 -11.46 -24.75
N VAL A 257 13.88 -10.74 -23.96
CA VAL A 257 12.95 -11.32 -23.01
C VAL A 257 11.53 -10.90 -23.37
N PRO A 258 10.54 -11.78 -23.21
CA PRO A 258 9.14 -11.45 -23.47
C PRO A 258 8.60 -10.44 -22.45
N VAL A 259 7.69 -9.58 -22.90
CA VAL A 259 6.98 -8.63 -22.04
C VAL A 259 5.60 -9.17 -21.71
N TYR A 260 5.23 -9.15 -20.43
CA TYR A 260 3.92 -9.57 -19.94
C TYR A 260 3.24 -8.43 -19.18
N PHE A 261 1.93 -8.31 -19.28
CA PHE A 261 1.15 -7.70 -18.23
C PHE A 261 0.96 -8.72 -17.12
N ALA A 262 1.15 -8.33 -15.87
CA ALA A 262 1.05 -9.25 -14.74
C ALA A 262 0.25 -8.64 -13.57
N ASN A 263 -0.54 -9.47 -12.90
CA ASN A 263 -1.41 -9.03 -11.80
C ASN A 263 -0.66 -8.66 -10.52
N PHE A 264 0.60 -9.07 -10.40
CA PHE A 264 1.44 -8.80 -9.23
C PHE A 264 2.34 -7.56 -9.38
N VAL A 265 2.24 -6.82 -10.49
CA VAL A 265 2.98 -5.56 -10.72
C VAL A 265 2.05 -4.38 -10.48
N LEU A 266 2.38 -3.54 -9.50
CA LEU A 266 1.61 -2.35 -9.15
C LEU A 266 2.24 -1.08 -9.74
N MET A 267 1.41 -0.10 -10.14
CA MET A 267 1.90 1.19 -10.65
C MET A 267 2.67 2.01 -9.61
N ASP A 268 2.30 1.88 -8.35
CA ASP A 268 2.91 2.64 -7.25
C ASP A 268 4.25 2.03 -6.78
N TYR A 269 4.64 0.89 -7.34
CA TYR A 269 5.89 0.20 -7.04
C TYR A 269 6.73 0.01 -8.31
N GLY A 270 8.01 0.38 -8.25
CA GLY A 270 8.96 0.12 -9.32
C GLY A 270 8.64 0.77 -10.68
N LEU A 271 7.93 1.89 -10.70
CA LEU A 271 7.50 2.59 -11.92
C LEU A 271 6.46 1.81 -12.75
N GLY A 272 5.77 0.84 -12.13
CA GLY A 272 4.79 -0.01 -12.79
C GLY A 272 5.39 -1.07 -13.73
N ALA A 273 6.68 -1.35 -13.60
CA ALA A 273 7.37 -2.39 -14.34
C ALA A 273 8.48 -3.02 -13.51
N VAL A 274 8.64 -4.33 -13.64
CA VAL A 274 9.69 -5.11 -12.99
C VAL A 274 10.33 -6.08 -13.99
N PHE A 275 11.62 -6.33 -13.86
CA PHE A 275 12.24 -7.44 -14.58
C PHE A 275 12.19 -8.69 -13.70
N GLY A 276 11.76 -9.79 -14.27
CA GLY A 276 11.61 -11.07 -13.56
C GLY A 276 12.91 -11.85 -13.51
N CYS A 277 13.32 -12.16 -12.29
CA CYS A 277 14.47 -13.03 -12.00
C CYS A 277 14.02 -14.25 -11.20
N PRO A 278 13.50 -15.30 -11.85
CA PRO A 278 12.86 -16.43 -11.18
C PRO A 278 13.70 -17.15 -10.15
N ALA A 279 15.02 -17.15 -10.30
CA ALA A 279 15.91 -17.78 -9.32
C ALA A 279 16.04 -16.97 -8.01
N HIS A 280 15.61 -15.69 -7.97
CA HIS A 280 15.89 -14.76 -6.87
C HIS A 280 14.67 -14.01 -6.33
N ASP A 281 13.48 -14.31 -6.85
CA ASP A 281 12.18 -13.83 -6.32
C ASP A 281 11.14 -14.94 -6.49
N GLN A 282 10.46 -15.30 -5.41
CA GLN A 282 9.50 -16.40 -5.43
C GLN A 282 8.29 -16.10 -6.34
N ARG A 283 7.85 -14.86 -6.42
CA ARG A 283 6.73 -14.48 -7.29
C ARG A 283 7.10 -14.67 -8.77
N ASP A 284 8.35 -14.31 -9.10
CA ASP A 284 8.89 -14.49 -10.45
C ASP A 284 9.07 -15.99 -10.78
N LEU A 285 9.48 -16.79 -9.78
CA LEU A 285 9.63 -18.23 -9.94
C LEU A 285 8.28 -18.92 -10.20
N ASP A 286 7.28 -18.63 -9.39
CA ASP A 286 5.92 -19.16 -9.56
C ASP A 286 5.35 -18.79 -10.94
N PHE A 287 5.59 -17.57 -11.38
CA PHE A 287 5.19 -17.08 -12.69
C PHE A 287 5.95 -17.79 -13.81
N ALA A 288 7.27 -17.91 -13.68
CA ALA A 288 8.12 -18.57 -14.68
C ALA A 288 7.78 -20.05 -14.86
N ILE A 289 7.51 -20.77 -13.76
CA ILE A 289 7.05 -22.17 -13.81
C ILE A 289 5.74 -22.27 -14.58
N LYS A 290 4.76 -21.42 -14.23
CA LYS A 290 3.44 -21.42 -14.87
C LYS A 290 3.50 -21.15 -16.38
N TYR A 291 4.35 -20.22 -16.81
CA TYR A 291 4.46 -19.81 -18.21
C TYR A 291 5.62 -20.46 -18.95
N ASN A 292 6.27 -21.46 -18.33
CA ASN A 292 7.40 -22.22 -18.87
C ASN A 292 8.54 -21.32 -19.39
N LEU A 293 8.93 -20.35 -18.52
CA LEU A 293 10.03 -19.43 -18.78
C LEU A 293 11.33 -19.97 -18.18
N SER A 294 12.48 -19.45 -18.64
CA SER A 294 13.78 -19.88 -18.15
C SER A 294 14.02 -19.46 -16.70
N VAL A 295 14.70 -20.32 -15.93
CA VAL A 295 15.15 -20.03 -14.58
C VAL A 295 16.67 -20.10 -14.57
N THR A 296 17.33 -18.95 -14.41
CA THR A 296 18.80 -18.86 -14.44
C THR A 296 19.29 -18.37 -13.08
N THR A 297 20.01 -19.23 -12.38
CA THR A 297 20.62 -18.89 -11.07
C THR A 297 21.88 -18.08 -11.28
N VAL A 298 21.93 -16.86 -10.73
CA VAL A 298 23.09 -15.95 -10.85
C VAL A 298 23.70 -15.59 -9.50
N VAL A 299 23.00 -15.87 -8.42
CA VAL A 299 23.49 -15.76 -7.05
C VAL A 299 23.28 -17.09 -6.35
N LYS A 300 24.27 -17.57 -5.61
CA LYS A 300 24.21 -18.82 -4.86
C LYS A 300 24.61 -18.61 -3.40
N PRO A 301 24.21 -19.50 -2.49
CA PRO A 301 24.77 -19.56 -1.13
C PRO A 301 26.30 -19.78 -1.19
N LYS A 302 27.03 -19.22 -0.22
CA LYS A 302 28.50 -19.33 -0.16
C LYS A 302 28.98 -20.78 -0.05
N ASP A 303 28.16 -21.63 0.58
CA ASP A 303 28.52 -23.03 0.89
C ASP A 303 28.10 -24.02 -0.21
N MET A 304 27.51 -23.52 -1.31
CA MET A 304 27.08 -24.34 -2.45
C MET A 304 28.11 -24.31 -3.58
N ASP A 305 28.17 -25.41 -4.35
CA ASP A 305 29.06 -25.52 -5.52
C ASP A 305 28.57 -24.66 -6.70
N ASP A 306 29.38 -24.59 -7.76
CA ASP A 306 29.08 -23.75 -8.93
C ASP A 306 27.93 -24.29 -9.80
N ASN A 307 27.47 -25.52 -9.55
CA ASN A 307 26.35 -26.16 -10.24
C ASN A 307 25.01 -25.95 -9.51
N PHE A 308 24.98 -25.13 -8.45
CA PHE A 308 23.78 -24.84 -7.72
C PHE A 308 22.69 -24.25 -8.67
N GLN A 309 21.52 -24.87 -8.66
CA GLN A 309 20.36 -24.44 -9.46
C GLN A 309 19.13 -24.31 -8.56
N VAL A 310 18.43 -23.20 -8.69
CA VAL A 310 17.14 -22.99 -8.06
C VAL A 310 16.08 -23.84 -8.77
N LYS A 311 15.20 -24.52 -8.00
CA LYS A 311 14.15 -25.39 -8.56
C LYS A 311 12.74 -25.01 -8.08
N ASN A 312 12.49 -25.11 -6.78
CA ASN A 312 11.14 -24.90 -6.20
C ASN A 312 11.06 -23.66 -5.34
N ASP A 313 12.15 -23.27 -4.70
CA ASP A 313 12.22 -22.09 -3.83
C ASP A 313 13.30 -21.15 -4.34
N ALA A 314 12.95 -19.87 -4.51
CA ALA A 314 13.86 -18.82 -4.92
C ALA A 314 14.90 -18.54 -3.82
N TYR A 315 16.12 -18.11 -4.22
CA TYR A 315 17.21 -17.79 -3.30
C TYR A 315 17.55 -16.30 -3.27
#